data_7bc41830dc442b93135a80753b243b3f
#
_entry.id   7bc41830dc442b93135a80753b243b3f
#
_cell.length_a   1.000
_cell.length_b   1.000
_cell.length_c   1.000
_cell.angle_alpha   90.00
_cell.angle_beta   90.00
_cell.angle_gamma   90.00
#
_symmetry.space_group_name_H-M   'P 1'
#
loop_
_entity.id
_entity.type
_entity.pdbx_description
1 polymer ?
#
loop_
_entity_poly.entity_id
_entity_poly.type
_entity_poly.pdbx_seq_one_letter_code
_entity_poly.pdbx_strand_id
1 'polypeptide(L)'
;MKPLSLLFLLTGITSSILAHQGVHNSGNRIWKDSSGKFSVEASYVRSSGGKVYLKKTDQTVISVTIQRLSAVDRNWISQADKPSVPLSPQAAFQPFAQKVKTSVDQESLYIESTGMPDHNMMVGITAWQQQVPLPQSFTGENSWKIPLHPQPAATPISAKTNFFRGAIALAVNGVPIFNPIKNNGVTDTFLAGELDKWGGHCSRADDYHYHVAPVHLQEVVGANQPIAYALDGYPIYGFQHKGEALDKLNGHKDSQGNYHYHATKTYPYLNGGFYGKVTERNGQVDPQPRGQPYRPALPPLRGAKITGFSNPSPNNFQLEYKVQGSAKSLTYQLHPDKSVTFQFPDNRSETYTPRTGKGDRKGPKPPRPQGKPPKRKP
;
A
#
# COMPACT_ATOMS: atom_id res chain seq x y z
N MET A 1 -33.93 -24.79 69.22
CA MET A 1 -32.78 -23.92 68.86
C MET A 1 -32.56 -24.04 67.35
N LYS A 2 -32.95 -23.02 66.60
CA LYS A 2 -32.77 -22.95 65.16
C LYS A 2 -31.45 -22.26 64.79
N PRO A 3 -30.68 -22.75 63.84
CA PRO A 3 -29.52 -22.00 63.38
C PRO A 3 -29.88 -20.89 62.41
N LEU A 4 -29.32 -19.75 62.62
CA LEU A 4 -29.44 -18.52 61.87
C LEU A 4 -28.58 -18.63 60.57
N SER A 5 -29.22 -18.67 59.42
CA SER A 5 -28.52 -18.62 58.14
C SER A 5 -28.19 -17.17 57.79
N LEU A 6 -26.90 -16.88 57.73
CA LEU A 6 -26.37 -15.59 57.28
C LEU A 6 -26.31 -15.55 55.76
N LEU A 7 -27.17 -14.75 55.14
CA LEU A 7 -27.22 -14.52 53.71
C LEU A 7 -26.20 -13.41 53.33
N PHE A 8 -25.08 -13.81 52.70
CA PHE A 8 -24.14 -12.84 52.12
C PHE A 8 -24.71 -12.33 50.80
N LEU A 9 -25.10 -11.06 50.80
CA LEU A 9 -25.47 -10.32 49.58
C LEU A 9 -24.17 -9.92 48.86
N LEU A 10 -23.82 -10.65 47.79
CA LEU A 10 -22.75 -10.25 46.88
C LEU A 10 -23.33 -9.14 45.93
N THR A 11 -23.03 -7.88 46.22
CA THR A 11 -23.27 -6.80 45.26
C THR A 11 -22.24 -6.88 44.16
N GLY A 12 -22.60 -7.51 43.05
CA GLY A 12 -21.80 -7.47 41.85
C GLY A 12 -21.86 -6.08 41.24
N ILE A 13 -20.75 -5.34 41.36
CA ILE A 13 -20.54 -4.12 40.57
C ILE A 13 -20.25 -4.57 39.14
N THR A 14 -21.26 -4.62 38.31
CA THR A 14 -21.10 -4.73 36.86
C THR A 14 -20.58 -3.38 36.36
N SER A 15 -19.28 -3.25 36.25
CA SER A 15 -18.66 -2.21 35.46
C SER A 15 -19.08 -2.42 34.02
N SER A 16 -20.10 -1.67 33.58
CA SER A 16 -20.45 -1.54 32.17
C SER A 16 -19.26 -0.86 31.49
N ILE A 17 -18.37 -1.66 30.90
CA ILE A 17 -17.44 -1.18 29.90
C ILE A 17 -18.33 -0.78 28.71
N LEU A 18 -18.68 0.51 28.63
CA LEU A 18 -19.14 1.10 27.38
C LEU A 18 -17.95 0.99 26.41
N ALA A 19 -17.89 -0.13 25.68
CA ALA A 19 -17.15 -0.18 24.44
C ALA A 19 -17.75 0.91 23.56
N HIS A 20 -17.02 1.99 23.39
CA HIS A 20 -17.28 2.96 22.33
C HIS A 20 -17.05 2.19 21.01
N GLN A 21 -18.09 1.51 20.55
CA GLN A 21 -18.18 1.05 19.17
C GLN A 21 -18.27 2.31 18.31
N GLY A 22 -17.12 2.78 17.84
CA GLY A 22 -17.08 3.62 16.66
C GLY A 22 -17.79 2.84 15.56
N VAL A 23 -19.00 3.29 15.20
CA VAL A 23 -19.82 2.68 14.15
C VAL A 23 -19.17 2.99 12.81
N HIS A 24 -18.10 2.29 12.48
CA HIS A 24 -17.65 2.09 11.11
C HIS A 24 -18.39 0.87 10.56
N ASN A 25 -19.67 1.04 10.30
CA ASN A 25 -20.45 0.01 9.64
C ASN A 25 -20.17 0.13 8.12
N SER A 26 -19.12 -0.54 7.66
CA SER A 26 -18.85 -0.79 6.23
C SER A 26 -19.88 -1.74 5.60
N GLY A 27 -20.92 -2.10 6.34
CA GLY A 27 -22.02 -2.92 5.86
C GLY A 27 -22.93 -2.17 4.90
N ASN A 28 -23.62 -2.92 4.04
CA ASN A 28 -24.69 -2.40 3.21
C ASN A 28 -25.80 -1.82 4.08
N ARG A 29 -26.31 -0.66 3.70
CA ARG A 29 -27.49 -0.02 4.28
C ARG A 29 -28.41 0.46 3.18
N ILE A 30 -29.69 0.69 3.52
CA ILE A 30 -30.67 1.26 2.59
C ILE A 30 -30.56 2.78 2.67
N TRP A 31 -30.13 3.39 1.59
CA TRP A 31 -30.10 4.83 1.36
C TRP A 31 -31.40 5.27 0.72
N LYS A 32 -31.99 6.35 1.20
CA LYS A 32 -33.27 6.87 0.69
C LYS A 32 -33.09 8.31 0.17
N ASP A 33 -33.84 8.65 -0.85
CA ASP A 33 -33.96 10.04 -1.27
C ASP A 33 -34.85 10.86 -0.32
N SER A 34 -34.88 12.17 -0.49
CA SER A 34 -35.65 13.09 0.34
C SER A 34 -37.17 12.87 0.24
N SER A 35 -37.64 12.24 -0.85
CA SER A 35 -39.08 11.92 -1.03
C SER A 35 -39.45 10.57 -0.42
N GLY A 36 -38.48 9.72 -0.09
CA GLY A 36 -38.67 8.34 0.35
C GLY A 36 -39.15 7.37 -0.74
N LYS A 37 -39.34 7.85 -1.98
CA LYS A 37 -39.81 7.04 -3.11
C LYS A 37 -38.72 6.20 -3.76
N PHE A 38 -37.46 6.64 -3.67
CA PHE A 38 -36.31 5.95 -4.21
C PHE A 38 -35.39 5.49 -3.09
N SER A 39 -34.91 4.27 -3.21
CA SER A 39 -33.93 3.71 -2.28
C SER A 39 -32.92 2.84 -3.00
N VAL A 40 -31.72 2.70 -2.42
CA VAL A 40 -30.67 1.81 -2.89
C VAL A 40 -29.97 1.18 -1.71
N GLU A 41 -29.75 -0.12 -1.78
CA GLU A 41 -28.90 -0.85 -0.84
C GLU A 41 -27.46 -0.75 -1.29
N ALA A 42 -26.61 -0.14 -0.47
CA ALA A 42 -25.21 0.09 -0.79
C ALA A 42 -24.38 0.35 0.48
N SER A 43 -23.09 0.10 0.42
CA SER A 43 -22.13 0.53 1.43
C SER A 43 -21.64 1.95 1.12
N TYR A 44 -21.35 2.72 2.18
CA TYR A 44 -20.75 4.04 2.06
C TYR A 44 -19.28 3.90 1.66
N VAL A 45 -18.86 4.63 0.63
CA VAL A 45 -17.46 4.71 0.21
C VAL A 45 -16.83 6.00 0.71
N ARG A 46 -17.42 7.15 0.37
CA ARG A 46 -16.94 8.48 0.78
C ARG A 46 -17.95 9.55 0.42
N SER A 47 -17.77 10.77 0.94
CA SER A 47 -18.38 11.97 0.41
C SER A 47 -17.33 12.92 -0.18
N SER A 48 -17.67 13.64 -1.23
CA SER A 48 -16.78 14.65 -1.84
C SER A 48 -17.56 15.56 -2.77
N GLY A 49 -17.30 16.87 -2.73
CA GLY A 49 -17.92 17.83 -3.65
C GLY A 49 -19.44 17.87 -3.59
N GLY A 50 -20.03 17.69 -2.39
CA GLY A 50 -21.49 17.68 -2.19
C GLY A 50 -22.18 16.40 -2.68
N LYS A 51 -21.43 15.36 -3.03
CA LYS A 51 -21.92 14.04 -3.42
C LYS A 51 -21.45 12.98 -2.44
N VAL A 52 -22.27 11.95 -2.23
CA VAL A 52 -21.87 10.69 -1.61
C VAL A 52 -21.62 9.65 -2.71
N TYR A 53 -20.62 8.82 -2.49
CA TYR A 53 -20.28 7.68 -3.35
C TYR A 53 -20.66 6.41 -2.59
N LEU A 54 -21.48 5.59 -3.24
CA LEU A 54 -22.08 4.40 -2.65
C LEU A 54 -21.75 3.19 -3.51
N LYS A 55 -21.27 2.13 -2.90
CA LYS A 55 -20.95 0.86 -3.55
C LYS A 55 -22.11 -0.11 -3.37
N LYS A 56 -22.77 -0.45 -4.46
CA LYS A 56 -23.90 -1.38 -4.50
C LYS A 56 -23.46 -2.83 -4.28
N THR A 57 -24.40 -3.70 -4.00
CA THR A 57 -24.18 -5.14 -3.86
C THR A 57 -23.56 -5.78 -5.10
N ASP A 58 -23.84 -5.25 -6.30
CA ASP A 58 -23.24 -5.66 -7.57
C ASP A 58 -21.82 -5.10 -7.79
N GLN A 59 -21.20 -4.51 -6.77
CA GLN A 59 -19.88 -3.85 -6.78
C GLN A 59 -19.79 -2.55 -7.60
N THR A 60 -20.86 -2.10 -8.24
CA THR A 60 -20.86 -0.81 -8.96
C THR A 60 -20.87 0.34 -7.96
N VAL A 61 -20.11 1.40 -8.27
CA VAL A 61 -20.09 2.62 -7.47
C VAL A 61 -20.94 3.68 -8.14
N ILE A 62 -21.96 4.15 -7.42
CA ILE A 62 -22.82 5.25 -7.84
C ILE A 62 -22.51 6.52 -7.06
N SER A 63 -22.82 7.69 -7.61
CA SER A 63 -22.73 8.96 -6.89
C SER A 63 -24.11 9.61 -6.79
N VAL A 64 -24.46 10.10 -5.60
CA VAL A 64 -25.72 10.79 -5.32
C VAL A 64 -25.40 12.15 -4.70
N THR A 65 -26.09 13.20 -5.11
CA THR A 65 -25.98 14.53 -4.47
C THR A 65 -26.54 14.44 -3.05
N ILE A 66 -25.77 14.84 -2.04
CA ILE A 66 -26.12 14.70 -0.61
C ILE A 66 -27.46 15.37 -0.32
N GLN A 67 -27.74 16.56 -0.88
CA GLN A 67 -29.02 17.28 -0.68
C GLN A 67 -30.25 16.50 -1.17
N ARG A 68 -30.08 15.54 -2.10
CA ARG A 68 -31.17 14.69 -2.59
C ARG A 68 -31.50 13.52 -1.67
N LEU A 69 -30.63 13.23 -0.69
CA LEU A 69 -30.85 12.17 0.28
C LEU A 69 -31.83 12.59 1.38
N SER A 70 -32.39 11.60 2.07
CA SER A 70 -33.23 11.80 3.25
C SER A 70 -32.44 12.54 4.35
N ALA A 71 -33.16 13.23 5.26
CA ALA A 71 -32.52 13.89 6.38
C ALA A 71 -31.73 12.94 7.27
N VAL A 72 -32.23 11.70 7.42
CA VAL A 72 -31.55 10.63 8.19
C VAL A 72 -30.22 10.26 7.53
N ASP A 73 -30.20 10.11 6.20
CA ASP A 73 -28.98 9.75 5.48
C ASP A 73 -27.98 10.91 5.41
N ARG A 74 -28.45 12.15 5.27
CA ARG A 74 -27.58 13.33 5.37
C ARG A 74 -26.93 13.45 6.76
N ASN A 75 -27.71 13.22 7.82
CA ASN A 75 -27.16 13.23 9.18
C ASN A 75 -26.15 12.08 9.37
N TRP A 76 -26.44 10.89 8.85
CA TRP A 76 -25.53 9.76 8.90
C TRP A 76 -24.20 10.09 8.20
N ILE A 77 -24.23 10.67 6.99
CA ILE A 77 -23.02 11.11 6.26
C ILE A 77 -22.25 12.12 7.10
N SER A 78 -22.93 13.12 7.69
CA SER A 78 -22.26 14.13 8.52
C SER A 78 -21.58 13.53 9.75
N GLN A 79 -22.07 12.41 10.28
CA GLN A 79 -21.42 11.68 11.36
C GLN A 79 -20.27 10.80 10.84
N ALA A 80 -20.46 10.14 9.69
CA ALA A 80 -19.44 9.34 9.06
C ALA A 80 -18.25 10.18 8.56
N ASP A 81 -18.51 11.42 8.16
CA ASP A 81 -17.49 12.39 7.71
C ASP A 81 -16.83 13.17 8.87
N LYS A 82 -17.35 13.04 10.10
CA LYS A 82 -16.64 13.62 11.24
C LYS A 82 -15.26 12.99 11.31
N PRO A 83 -14.23 13.78 11.63
CA PRO A 83 -12.91 13.23 11.88
C PRO A 83 -13.05 12.15 12.96
N SER A 84 -12.91 10.88 12.57
CA SER A 84 -12.71 9.83 13.56
C SER A 84 -11.35 10.10 14.22
N VAL A 85 -11.27 9.91 15.54
CA VAL A 85 -9.96 9.90 16.19
C VAL A 85 -9.07 8.96 15.37
N PRO A 86 -7.90 9.42 14.87
CA PRO A 86 -7.04 8.57 14.08
C PRO A 86 -6.76 7.29 14.85
N LEU A 87 -6.86 6.15 14.18
CA LEU A 87 -6.47 4.88 14.77
C LEU A 87 -5.02 4.98 15.21
N SER A 88 -4.68 4.32 16.32
CA SER A 88 -3.27 4.14 16.66
C SER A 88 -2.54 3.49 15.47
N PRO A 89 -1.24 3.76 15.26
CA PRO A 89 -0.52 3.19 14.13
C PRO A 89 -0.72 1.68 14.01
N GLN A 90 -0.70 0.94 15.11
CA GLN A 90 -0.94 -0.51 15.11
C GLN A 90 -2.38 -0.87 14.67
N ALA A 91 -3.38 -0.14 15.14
CA ALA A 91 -4.79 -0.42 14.82
C ALA A 91 -5.10 -0.18 13.33
N ALA A 92 -4.38 0.69 12.64
CA ALA A 92 -4.56 0.95 11.22
C ALA A 92 -4.25 -0.28 10.33
N PHE A 93 -3.41 -1.20 10.81
CA PHE A 93 -3.08 -2.45 10.10
C PHE A 93 -4.07 -3.61 10.38
N GLN A 94 -4.94 -3.49 11.39
CA GLN A 94 -5.86 -4.56 11.80
C GLN A 94 -6.80 -5.07 10.68
N PRO A 95 -7.33 -4.23 9.77
CA PRO A 95 -8.15 -4.73 8.66
C PRO A 95 -7.42 -5.75 7.76
N PHE A 96 -6.09 -5.77 7.82
CA PHE A 96 -5.21 -6.65 7.03
C PHE A 96 -4.49 -7.72 7.87
N ALA A 97 -4.97 -8.02 9.08
CA ALA A 97 -4.33 -8.94 10.04
C ALA A 97 -4.14 -10.38 9.53
N GLN A 98 -4.83 -10.79 8.48
CA GLN A 98 -4.59 -12.08 7.83
C GLN A 98 -3.27 -12.15 7.06
N LYS A 99 -2.74 -11.00 6.63
CA LYS A 99 -1.51 -10.87 5.83
C LYS A 99 -0.42 -10.07 6.50
N VAL A 100 -0.79 -9.26 7.48
CA VAL A 100 0.11 -8.35 8.18
C VAL A 100 0.10 -8.68 9.66
N LYS A 101 1.27 -8.95 10.23
CA LYS A 101 1.42 -9.11 11.68
C LYS A 101 2.07 -7.87 12.24
N THR A 102 1.61 -7.42 13.39
CA THR A 102 2.15 -6.24 14.06
C THR A 102 2.57 -6.55 15.48
N SER A 103 3.68 -5.96 15.91
CA SER A 103 4.12 -5.93 17.30
C SER A 103 4.70 -4.56 17.63
N VAL A 104 4.72 -4.18 18.88
CA VAL A 104 5.22 -2.89 19.33
C VAL A 104 6.22 -3.06 20.47
N ASP A 105 7.19 -2.18 20.52
CA ASP A 105 7.96 -1.87 21.72
C ASP A 105 7.68 -0.41 22.14
N GLN A 106 8.51 0.16 23.00
CA GLN A 106 8.32 1.53 23.50
C GLN A 106 8.49 2.60 22.41
N GLU A 107 9.27 2.33 21.38
CA GLU A 107 9.69 3.32 20.38
C GLU A 107 9.08 3.08 19.00
N SER A 108 8.70 1.84 18.70
CA SER A 108 8.45 1.44 17.34
C SER A 108 7.32 0.43 17.19
N LEU A 109 6.61 0.55 16.08
CA LEU A 109 5.72 -0.46 15.53
C LEU A 109 6.51 -1.30 14.51
N TYR A 110 6.53 -2.61 14.72
CA TYR A 110 7.09 -3.59 13.79
C TYR A 110 5.98 -4.22 12.97
N ILE A 111 6.19 -4.31 11.68
CA ILE A 111 5.21 -4.86 10.74
C ILE A 111 5.88 -5.96 9.92
N GLU A 112 5.32 -7.16 10.00
CA GLU A 112 5.69 -8.29 9.18
C GLU A 112 4.68 -8.49 8.07
N SER A 113 5.16 -8.69 6.84
CA SER A 113 4.32 -8.93 5.68
C SER A 113 5.09 -9.69 4.59
N THR A 114 4.36 -10.11 3.56
CA THR A 114 4.96 -10.66 2.34
C THR A 114 5.04 -9.65 1.20
N GLY A 115 4.53 -8.43 1.38
CA GLY A 115 4.42 -7.44 0.31
C GLY A 115 3.41 -7.81 -0.79
N MET A 116 2.57 -8.84 -0.58
CA MET A 116 1.58 -9.30 -1.55
C MET A 116 0.18 -8.78 -1.18
N PRO A 117 -0.39 -7.85 -1.96
CA PRO A 117 -1.75 -7.35 -1.74
C PRO A 117 -2.84 -8.37 -2.12
N ASP A 118 -4.11 -8.05 -1.81
CA ASP A 118 -5.27 -8.88 -2.18
C ASP A 118 -5.78 -8.62 -3.60
N HIS A 119 -5.42 -7.49 -4.19
CA HIS A 119 -5.81 -7.17 -5.57
C HIS A 119 -4.88 -7.87 -6.58
N ASN A 120 -5.34 -8.01 -7.82
CA ASN A 120 -4.48 -8.45 -8.91
C ASN A 120 -3.39 -7.39 -9.21
N MET A 121 -2.21 -7.86 -9.52
CA MET A 121 -1.01 -7.03 -9.69
C MET A 121 -0.57 -6.97 -11.16
N MET A 122 0.19 -5.96 -11.53
CA MET A 122 0.90 -5.83 -12.80
C MET A 122 0.02 -5.62 -14.05
N VAL A 123 -1.29 -5.81 -13.97
CA VAL A 123 -2.19 -5.78 -15.14
C VAL A 123 -2.24 -4.39 -15.77
N GLY A 124 -2.03 -4.33 -17.07
CA GLY A 124 -2.02 -3.10 -17.86
C GLY A 124 -0.63 -2.56 -18.16
N ILE A 125 0.41 -3.01 -17.45
CA ILE A 125 1.79 -2.54 -17.65
C ILE A 125 2.28 -2.91 -19.04
N THR A 126 2.93 -1.93 -19.70
CA THR A 126 3.54 -2.08 -21.03
C THR A 126 5.06 -1.92 -21.02
N ALA A 127 5.61 -1.23 -20.02
CA ALA A 127 7.06 -1.08 -19.81
C ALA A 127 7.61 -2.19 -18.90
N TRP A 128 7.40 -3.46 -19.28
CA TRP A 128 7.69 -4.62 -18.45
C TRP A 128 9.12 -5.14 -18.61
N GLN A 129 9.84 -5.27 -17.50
CA GLN A 129 11.20 -5.84 -17.44
C GLN A 129 11.19 -7.32 -17.02
N GLN A 130 10.08 -8.01 -17.24
CA GLN A 130 9.85 -9.42 -16.96
C GLN A 130 9.89 -9.82 -15.47
N GLN A 131 9.75 -8.86 -14.55
CA GLN A 131 9.52 -9.14 -13.14
C GLN A 131 8.10 -9.69 -12.92
N VAL A 132 7.95 -10.47 -11.86
CA VAL A 132 6.67 -11.06 -11.44
C VAL A 132 6.45 -10.85 -9.94
N PRO A 133 5.21 -10.79 -9.45
CA PRO A 133 4.96 -10.70 -8.02
C PRO A 133 5.37 -11.99 -7.29
N LEU A 134 6.33 -11.88 -6.37
CA LEU A 134 6.74 -12.95 -5.47
C LEU A 134 6.66 -12.50 -4.01
N PRO A 135 6.17 -13.37 -3.11
CA PRO A 135 6.18 -13.07 -1.68
C PRO A 135 7.61 -12.81 -1.19
N GLN A 136 7.79 -11.75 -0.42
CA GLN A 136 9.03 -11.41 0.24
C GLN A 136 8.98 -11.80 1.72
N SER A 137 10.12 -12.07 2.33
CA SER A 137 10.19 -12.36 3.77
C SER A 137 10.51 -11.08 4.55
N PHE A 138 9.55 -10.17 4.64
CA PHE A 138 9.66 -9.00 5.53
C PHE A 138 9.24 -9.42 6.95
N THR A 139 10.05 -10.23 7.62
CA THR A 139 9.75 -10.85 8.92
C THR A 139 10.96 -10.86 9.84
N GLY A 140 10.74 -10.91 11.16
CA GLY A 140 11.80 -10.90 12.18
C GLY A 140 12.68 -9.65 12.05
N GLU A 141 13.99 -9.82 12.00
CA GLU A 141 14.94 -8.70 11.84
C GLU A 141 14.80 -7.96 10.52
N ASN A 142 14.16 -8.57 9.51
CA ASN A 142 13.84 -7.97 8.22
C ASN A 142 12.40 -7.42 8.17
N SER A 143 11.76 -7.17 9.31
CA SER A 143 10.44 -6.53 9.37
C SER A 143 10.50 -5.02 9.16
N TRP A 144 9.38 -4.41 8.78
CA TRP A 144 9.25 -2.96 8.69
C TRP A 144 9.21 -2.37 10.10
N LYS A 145 9.80 -1.19 10.23
CA LYS A 145 9.86 -0.45 11.50
C LYS A 145 9.34 0.97 11.30
N ILE A 146 8.29 1.33 12.03
CA ILE A 146 7.67 2.66 11.99
C ILE A 146 7.80 3.29 13.38
N PRO A 147 8.39 4.49 13.52
CA PRO A 147 8.44 5.20 14.80
C PRO A 147 7.04 5.47 15.38
N LEU A 148 6.82 5.15 16.65
CA LEU A 148 5.57 5.48 17.36
C LEU A 148 5.52 6.93 17.82
N HIS A 149 6.69 7.54 18.03
CA HIS A 149 6.86 8.91 18.50
C HIS A 149 7.67 9.73 17.47
N PRO A 150 7.07 10.02 16.29
CA PRO A 150 7.78 10.73 15.23
C PRO A 150 8.22 12.11 15.69
N GLN A 151 9.46 12.49 15.37
CA GLN A 151 10.05 13.76 15.74
C GLN A 151 10.29 14.61 14.49
N PRO A 152 9.87 15.88 14.47
CA PRO A 152 10.20 16.79 13.37
C PRO A 152 11.70 16.87 13.14
N ALA A 153 12.13 16.85 11.89
CA ALA A 153 13.50 17.12 11.53
C ALA A 153 13.78 18.63 11.56
N ALA A 154 14.96 19.02 12.01
CA ALA A 154 15.40 20.42 11.92
C ALA A 154 15.42 20.91 10.46
N THR A 155 15.77 19.99 9.53
CA THR A 155 15.72 20.22 8.08
C THR A 155 15.02 19.03 7.43
N PRO A 156 13.76 19.15 7.03
CA PRO A 156 13.03 18.12 6.30
C PRO A 156 13.72 17.80 4.96
N ILE A 157 13.75 16.50 4.60
CA ILE A 157 14.47 16.02 3.41
C ILE A 157 13.46 15.69 2.30
N SER A 158 13.65 16.28 1.12
CA SER A 158 12.78 16.06 -0.04
C SER A 158 13.12 14.75 -0.76
N ALA A 159 12.09 13.97 -1.11
CA ALA A 159 12.20 12.81 -1.97
C ALA A 159 12.47 13.15 -3.44
N LYS A 160 12.36 14.43 -3.83
CA LYS A 160 12.69 14.90 -5.18
C LYS A 160 14.18 14.75 -5.52
N THR A 161 15.03 14.78 -4.51
CA THR A 161 16.50 14.76 -4.66
C THR A 161 17.16 13.64 -3.87
N ASN A 162 16.39 12.91 -3.04
CA ASN A 162 16.90 11.87 -2.15
C ASN A 162 16.00 10.62 -2.19
N PHE A 163 16.41 9.54 -1.56
CA PHE A 163 15.62 8.33 -1.37
C PHE A 163 15.15 7.67 -2.67
N PHE A 164 15.99 7.65 -3.70
CA PHE A 164 15.68 6.98 -4.98
C PHE A 164 15.79 5.45 -4.92
N ARG A 165 16.08 4.91 -3.75
CA ARG A 165 16.17 3.47 -3.49
C ARG A 165 15.35 3.10 -2.28
N GLY A 166 14.79 1.88 -2.30
CA GLY A 166 13.97 1.39 -1.20
C GLY A 166 12.67 2.15 -1.01
N ALA A 167 11.99 1.81 0.07
CA ALA A 167 10.71 2.41 0.42
C ALA A 167 10.88 3.76 1.11
N ILE A 168 9.87 4.62 0.93
CA ILE A 168 9.69 5.86 1.69
C ILE A 168 8.48 5.78 2.62
N ALA A 169 7.61 4.77 2.42
CA ALA A 169 6.44 4.52 3.24
C ALA A 169 6.06 3.05 3.20
N LEU A 170 5.16 2.65 4.11
CA LEU A 170 4.53 1.34 4.14
C LEU A 170 3.01 1.51 4.15
N ALA A 171 2.33 0.91 3.19
CA ALA A 171 0.87 0.87 3.14
C ALA A 171 0.31 -0.04 4.25
N VAL A 172 -0.91 0.25 4.73
CA VAL A 172 -1.51 -0.51 5.83
C VAL A 172 -1.82 -1.98 5.48
N ASN A 173 -1.82 -2.34 4.19
CA ASN A 173 -1.88 -3.72 3.72
C ASN A 173 -0.49 -4.42 3.67
N GLY A 174 0.55 -3.80 4.20
CA GLY A 174 1.89 -4.37 4.28
C GLY A 174 2.72 -4.30 2.98
N VAL A 175 2.26 -3.58 1.98
CA VAL A 175 2.98 -3.35 0.72
C VAL A 175 3.85 -2.11 0.84
N PRO A 176 5.17 -2.17 0.54
CA PRO A 176 6.03 -1.00 0.59
C PRO A 176 5.68 0.01 -0.50
N ILE A 177 5.96 1.28 -0.23
CA ILE A 177 5.76 2.37 -1.18
C ILE A 177 7.12 3.02 -1.45
N PHE A 178 7.53 3.02 -2.70
CA PHE A 178 8.81 3.58 -3.12
C PHE A 178 8.63 5.02 -3.65
N ASN A 179 9.74 5.73 -3.76
CA ASN A 179 9.76 7.05 -4.38
C ASN A 179 9.20 6.97 -5.82
N PRO A 180 8.28 7.87 -6.22
CA PRO A 180 7.80 7.94 -7.60
C PRO A 180 8.90 8.11 -8.64
N ILE A 181 10.01 8.76 -8.27
CA ILE A 181 11.18 8.91 -9.14
C ILE A 181 12.09 7.70 -9.01
N LYS A 182 12.45 7.11 -10.15
CA LYS A 182 13.37 5.97 -10.23
C LYS A 182 14.77 6.31 -9.70
N ASN A 183 15.56 5.27 -9.48
CA ASN A 183 16.94 5.38 -9.01
C ASN A 183 17.89 6.12 -9.97
N ASN A 184 17.44 6.50 -11.16
CA ASN A 184 18.17 7.39 -12.07
C ASN A 184 17.97 8.89 -11.74
N GLY A 185 17.10 9.20 -10.74
CA GLY A 185 16.84 10.57 -10.28
C GLY A 185 16.00 11.45 -11.23
N VAL A 186 15.43 10.88 -12.30
CA VAL A 186 14.78 11.64 -13.36
C VAL A 186 13.43 11.07 -13.78
N THR A 187 13.33 9.75 -13.93
CA THR A 187 12.13 9.10 -14.49
C THR A 187 11.04 8.96 -13.44
N ASP A 188 9.90 9.59 -13.68
CA ASP A 188 8.67 9.39 -12.93
C ASP A 188 8.00 8.10 -13.43
N THR A 189 7.83 7.12 -12.54
CA THR A 189 7.28 5.79 -12.88
C THR A 189 5.82 5.84 -13.30
N PHE A 190 5.04 6.75 -12.72
CA PHE A 190 3.63 6.93 -13.05
C PHE A 190 3.48 7.52 -14.47
N LEU A 191 4.20 8.59 -14.77
CA LEU A 191 4.18 9.23 -16.09
C LEU A 191 4.80 8.34 -17.18
N ALA A 192 5.73 7.47 -16.80
CA ALA A 192 6.34 6.50 -17.72
C ALA A 192 5.43 5.30 -18.06
N GLY A 193 4.25 5.18 -17.45
CA GLY A 193 3.32 4.06 -17.68
C GLY A 193 3.84 2.71 -17.16
N GLU A 194 4.68 2.74 -16.14
CA GLU A 194 5.27 1.54 -15.56
C GLU A 194 4.42 0.91 -14.45
N LEU A 195 3.31 1.54 -14.08
CA LEU A 195 2.47 1.12 -12.96
C LEU A 195 1.16 0.49 -13.43
N ASP A 196 0.65 -0.44 -12.66
CA ASP A 196 -0.70 -0.97 -12.83
C ASP A 196 -1.75 0.03 -12.33
N LYS A 197 -3.04 -0.33 -12.43
CA LYS A 197 -4.14 0.55 -11.99
C LYS A 197 -4.14 0.84 -10.49
N TRP A 198 -3.40 0.09 -9.69
CA TRP A 198 -3.28 0.26 -8.26
C TRP A 198 -2.08 1.12 -7.85
N GLY A 199 -1.28 1.51 -8.84
CA GLY A 199 -0.13 2.36 -8.66
C GLY A 199 1.14 1.64 -8.25
N GLY A 200 1.24 0.35 -8.57
CA GLY A 200 2.38 -0.49 -8.25
C GLY A 200 2.95 -1.28 -9.42
N HIS A 201 4.11 -1.83 -9.21
CA HIS A 201 4.77 -2.80 -10.07
C HIS A 201 5.80 -3.63 -9.28
N CYS A 202 6.47 -4.58 -9.94
CA CYS A 202 7.55 -5.35 -9.32
C CYS A 202 8.91 -4.78 -9.65
N SER A 203 9.83 -4.77 -8.66
CA SER A 203 11.23 -4.44 -8.84
C SER A 203 12.07 -5.64 -9.27
N ARG A 204 13.40 -5.46 -9.28
CA ARG A 204 14.37 -6.49 -9.67
C ARG A 204 14.43 -7.71 -8.73
N ALA A 205 13.87 -7.58 -7.54
CA ALA A 205 13.74 -8.68 -6.59
C ALA A 205 12.41 -9.44 -6.74
N ASP A 206 11.65 -9.16 -7.80
CA ASP A 206 10.30 -9.67 -8.00
C ASP A 206 9.36 -9.27 -6.82
N ASP A 207 9.70 -8.18 -6.15
CA ASP A 207 8.96 -7.58 -5.04
C ASP A 207 7.96 -6.54 -5.55
N TYR A 208 6.68 -6.76 -5.29
CA TYR A 208 5.64 -5.79 -5.63
C TYR A 208 5.69 -4.60 -4.65
N HIS A 209 5.56 -3.39 -5.17
CA HIS A 209 5.52 -2.16 -4.38
C HIS A 209 4.73 -1.07 -5.13
N TYR A 210 4.19 -0.12 -4.37
CA TYR A 210 3.55 1.06 -4.91
C TYR A 210 4.56 2.18 -5.18
N HIS A 211 4.19 3.12 -6.05
CA HIS A 211 4.89 4.39 -6.30
C HIS A 211 3.98 5.62 -6.15
N VAL A 212 2.68 5.39 -6.00
CA VAL A 212 1.67 6.41 -5.69
C VAL A 212 0.86 5.96 -4.49
N ALA A 213 0.15 6.88 -3.86
CA ALA A 213 -0.66 6.56 -2.70
C ALA A 213 -1.74 5.51 -3.05
N PRO A 214 -1.84 4.40 -2.32
CA PRO A 214 -2.81 3.34 -2.56
C PRO A 214 -4.20 3.73 -2.05
N VAL A 215 -4.81 4.76 -2.66
CA VAL A 215 -6.08 5.36 -2.21
C VAL A 215 -7.27 4.40 -2.20
N HIS A 216 -7.19 3.29 -2.94
CA HIS A 216 -8.18 2.22 -2.90
C HIS A 216 -8.32 1.58 -1.51
N LEU A 217 -7.28 1.65 -0.67
CA LEU A 217 -7.33 1.13 0.69
C LEU A 217 -8.32 1.90 1.58
N GLN A 218 -8.71 3.14 1.21
CA GLN A 218 -9.77 3.87 1.89
C GLN A 218 -11.11 3.12 1.88
N GLU A 219 -11.35 2.26 0.90
CA GLU A 219 -12.55 1.41 0.86
C GLU A 219 -12.59 0.42 2.03
N VAL A 220 -11.42 0.04 2.56
CA VAL A 220 -11.28 -0.91 3.67
C VAL A 220 -11.15 -0.21 5.01
N VAL A 221 -10.25 0.79 5.10
CA VAL A 221 -9.96 1.46 6.38
C VAL A 221 -10.90 2.62 6.70
N GLY A 222 -11.60 3.15 5.69
CA GLY A 222 -12.45 4.34 5.82
C GLY A 222 -11.77 5.63 5.35
N ALA A 223 -12.59 6.63 4.97
CA ALA A 223 -12.11 7.85 4.29
C ALA A 223 -11.17 8.71 5.15
N ASN A 224 -11.35 8.68 6.48
CA ASN A 224 -10.62 9.51 7.43
C ASN A 224 -9.58 8.70 8.23
N GLN A 225 -9.15 7.56 7.72
CA GLN A 225 -8.11 6.74 8.32
C GLN A 225 -6.85 6.72 7.47
N PRO A 226 -5.68 6.53 8.09
CA PRO A 226 -4.43 6.39 7.35
C PRO A 226 -4.49 5.20 6.37
N ILE A 227 -3.99 5.40 5.16
CA ILE A 227 -3.81 4.34 4.16
C ILE A 227 -2.37 3.82 4.14
N ALA A 228 -1.45 4.58 4.74
CA ALA A 228 -0.04 4.25 4.85
C ALA A 228 0.61 5.03 6.00
N TYR A 229 1.82 4.65 6.36
CA TYR A 229 2.72 5.41 7.22
C TYR A 229 4.04 5.66 6.49
N ALA A 230 4.51 6.90 6.48
CA ALA A 230 5.86 7.22 6.04
C ALA A 230 6.89 6.63 7.01
N LEU A 231 8.10 6.35 6.54
CA LEU A 231 9.12 5.71 7.39
C LEU A 231 9.67 6.65 8.50
N ASP A 232 9.26 7.93 8.50
CA ASP A 232 9.50 8.85 9.61
C ASP A 232 8.42 8.77 10.72
N GLY A 233 7.41 7.90 10.55
CA GLY A 233 6.35 7.65 11.53
C GLY A 233 5.07 8.44 11.31
N TYR A 234 5.04 9.43 10.43
CA TYR A 234 3.84 10.22 10.17
C TYR A 234 2.86 9.48 9.26
N PRO A 235 1.53 9.56 9.55
CA PRO A 235 0.51 8.90 8.74
C PRO A 235 0.33 9.58 7.39
N ILE A 236 -0.08 8.78 6.40
CA ILE A 236 -0.46 9.22 5.06
C ILE A 236 -1.93 8.92 4.86
N TYR A 237 -2.72 9.95 4.55
CA TYR A 237 -4.14 9.85 4.27
C TYR A 237 -4.42 9.88 2.77
N GLY A 238 -5.66 9.56 2.39
CA GLY A 238 -6.12 9.71 1.01
C GLY A 238 -6.13 11.16 0.55
N PHE A 239 -6.81 11.41 -0.59
CA PHE A 239 -6.92 12.76 -1.12
C PHE A 239 -7.57 13.70 -0.12
N GLN A 240 -6.94 14.85 0.09
CA GLN A 240 -7.44 15.90 0.98
C GLN A 240 -8.79 16.43 0.51
N HIS A 241 -9.67 16.76 1.47
CA HIS A 241 -10.86 17.55 1.21
C HIS A 241 -10.48 19.02 0.94
N LYS A 242 -11.26 19.71 0.10
CA LYS A 242 -10.96 21.08 -0.33
C LYS A 242 -10.73 22.04 0.83
N GLY A 243 -9.65 22.80 0.79
CA GLY A 243 -9.50 24.04 1.55
C GLY A 243 -8.20 24.21 2.33
N GLU A 244 -7.44 23.19 2.61
CA GLU A 244 -6.18 23.29 3.34
C GLU A 244 -5.00 23.19 2.38
N ALA A 245 -4.06 24.13 2.51
CA ALA A 245 -2.84 24.09 1.68
C ALA A 245 -1.89 23.03 2.18
N LEU A 246 -1.44 22.15 1.29
CA LEU A 246 -0.35 21.23 1.57
C LEU A 246 0.99 21.93 1.35
N ASP A 247 1.98 21.58 2.17
CA ASP A 247 3.35 22.03 2.00
C ASP A 247 4.06 21.28 0.83
N LYS A 248 5.33 21.59 0.62
CA LYS A 248 6.15 20.97 -0.44
C LYS A 248 6.36 19.46 -0.29
N LEU A 249 6.02 18.90 0.87
CA LEU A 249 6.12 17.47 1.17
C LEU A 249 4.76 16.77 1.07
N ASN A 250 3.71 17.46 0.61
CA ASN A 250 2.31 17.00 0.62
C ASN A 250 1.75 16.74 2.02
N GLY A 251 2.18 17.50 3.00
CA GLY A 251 1.70 17.41 4.36
C GLY A 251 1.22 18.74 4.91
N HIS A 252 0.58 18.69 6.06
CA HIS A 252 0.21 19.83 6.87
C HIS A 252 -0.02 19.42 8.32
N LYS A 253 -0.22 20.41 9.20
CA LYS A 253 -0.63 20.16 10.58
C LYS A 253 -2.14 20.28 10.69
N ASP A 254 -2.76 19.38 11.43
CA ASP A 254 -4.17 19.49 11.81
C ASP A 254 -4.38 20.61 12.85
N SER A 255 -5.63 20.83 13.24
CA SER A 255 -6.00 21.82 14.25
C SER A 255 -5.39 21.59 15.64
N GLN A 256 -4.87 20.39 15.89
CA GLN A 256 -4.19 19.99 17.14
C GLN A 256 -2.66 20.10 17.02
N GLY A 257 -2.16 20.46 15.84
CA GLY A 257 -0.74 20.58 15.56
C GLY A 257 -0.04 19.28 15.13
N ASN A 258 -0.79 18.18 14.91
CA ASN A 258 -0.24 16.92 14.45
C ASN A 258 0.02 16.97 12.95
N TYR A 259 1.24 16.66 12.55
CA TYR A 259 1.59 16.63 11.13
C TYR A 259 1.18 15.31 10.49
N HIS A 260 0.74 15.36 9.24
CA HIS A 260 0.42 14.20 8.41
C HIS A 260 0.53 14.54 6.92
N TYR A 261 0.60 13.49 6.09
CA TYR A 261 0.69 13.58 4.64
C TYR A 261 -0.63 13.23 3.98
N HIS A 262 -0.78 13.66 2.71
CA HIS A 262 -1.92 13.34 1.87
C HIS A 262 -1.52 12.81 0.50
N ALA A 263 -2.39 11.97 -0.07
CA ALA A 263 -2.35 11.65 -1.48
C ALA A 263 -2.62 12.90 -2.34
N THR A 264 -1.91 13.01 -3.46
CA THR A 264 -2.17 14.04 -4.49
C THR A 264 -2.26 13.41 -5.88
N LYS A 265 -2.91 14.10 -6.81
CA LYS A 265 -3.04 13.64 -8.21
C LYS A 265 -1.81 13.97 -9.05
N THR A 266 -0.99 14.88 -8.57
CA THR A 266 0.24 15.31 -9.21
C THR A 266 1.43 14.92 -8.35
N TYR A 267 2.63 14.89 -8.93
CA TYR A 267 3.85 14.65 -8.18
C TYR A 267 3.90 15.51 -6.90
N PRO A 268 4.27 14.95 -5.75
CA PRO A 268 4.86 13.62 -5.50
C PRO A 268 3.87 12.48 -5.23
N TYR A 269 2.58 12.61 -5.46
CA TYR A 269 1.48 11.64 -5.34
C TYR A 269 1.19 11.13 -3.92
N LEU A 270 2.16 11.21 -3.01
CA LEU A 270 2.11 10.85 -1.59
C LEU A 270 3.10 11.75 -0.82
N ASN A 271 3.70 11.28 0.27
CA ASN A 271 4.73 12.06 0.98
C ASN A 271 5.89 12.43 0.06
N GLY A 272 6.09 13.73 -0.16
CA GLY A 272 7.15 14.28 -1.03
C GLY A 272 8.54 14.30 -0.38
N GLY A 273 8.71 13.53 0.68
CA GLY A 273 9.92 13.45 1.50
C GLY A 273 9.57 13.16 2.96
N PHE A 274 10.45 13.55 3.85
CA PHE A 274 10.28 13.34 5.28
C PHE A 274 10.27 14.65 6.04
N TYR A 275 9.14 14.93 6.70
CA TYR A 275 9.00 15.99 7.69
C TYR A 275 9.72 15.61 8.98
N GLY A 276 9.64 14.33 9.33
CA GLY A 276 10.27 13.75 10.51
C GLY A 276 11.72 13.35 10.29
N LYS A 277 12.38 12.99 11.40
CA LYS A 277 13.76 12.51 11.39
C LYS A 277 13.84 11.13 10.77
N VAL A 278 14.73 10.96 9.79
CA VAL A 278 15.14 9.68 9.23
C VAL A 278 16.65 9.66 9.02
N THR A 279 17.23 8.49 9.00
CA THR A 279 18.63 8.31 8.57
C THR A 279 18.65 7.89 7.11
N GLU A 280 19.40 8.64 6.28
CA GLU A 280 19.66 8.24 4.91
C GLU A 280 21.01 7.53 4.80
N ARG A 281 21.02 6.41 4.10
CA ARG A 281 22.26 5.71 3.73
C ARG A 281 22.14 5.10 2.33
N ASN A 282 23.08 5.43 1.45
CA ASN A 282 23.11 4.90 0.08
C ASN A 282 21.85 5.18 -0.75
N GLY A 283 21.20 6.32 -0.55
CA GLY A 283 20.00 6.75 -1.27
C GLY A 283 18.71 6.10 -0.81
N GLN A 284 18.65 5.56 0.40
CA GLN A 284 17.47 4.97 1.03
C GLN A 284 17.39 5.31 2.52
N VAL A 285 16.21 5.17 3.10
CA VAL A 285 16.04 5.20 4.56
C VAL A 285 16.75 3.99 5.16
N ASP A 286 17.48 4.17 6.27
CA ASP A 286 18.24 3.11 6.94
C ASP A 286 17.96 3.12 8.45
N PRO A 287 17.64 1.98 9.06
CA PRO A 287 17.47 0.67 8.43
C PRO A 287 16.11 0.51 7.75
N GLN A 288 16.04 -0.36 6.73
CA GLN A 288 14.78 -0.86 6.19
C GLN A 288 14.93 -2.29 5.66
N PRO A 289 13.80 -3.03 5.56
CA PRO A 289 13.80 -4.37 5.00
C PRO A 289 14.29 -4.43 3.56
N ARG A 290 14.80 -5.60 3.18
CA ARG A 290 15.28 -5.85 1.82
C ARG A 290 14.51 -7.00 1.20
N GLY A 291 14.07 -6.80 -0.04
CA GLY A 291 13.60 -7.88 -0.89
C GLY A 291 14.73 -8.83 -1.24
N GLN A 292 14.41 -10.11 -1.37
CA GLN A 292 15.36 -11.16 -1.72
C GLN A 292 15.19 -11.54 -3.20
N PRO A 293 16.13 -11.19 -4.09
CA PRO A 293 16.03 -11.55 -5.49
C PRO A 293 16.24 -13.07 -5.66
N TYR A 294 15.38 -13.69 -6.46
CA TYR A 294 15.49 -15.11 -6.80
C TYR A 294 16.33 -15.33 -8.05
N ARG A 295 16.10 -14.53 -9.07
CA ARG A 295 16.66 -14.72 -10.41
C ARG A 295 17.42 -13.48 -10.90
N PRO A 296 18.27 -13.63 -11.94
CA PRO A 296 18.89 -12.49 -12.58
C PRO A 296 17.86 -11.55 -13.17
N ALA A 297 18.21 -10.25 -13.20
CA ALA A 297 17.40 -9.28 -13.92
C ALA A 297 17.35 -9.64 -15.41
N LEU A 298 16.14 -9.64 -15.96
CA LEU A 298 15.91 -9.86 -17.39
C LEU A 298 15.81 -8.50 -18.12
N PRO A 299 16.09 -8.47 -19.44
CA PRO A 299 15.91 -7.27 -20.23
C PRO A 299 14.41 -6.96 -20.41
N PRO A 300 14.05 -5.68 -20.72
CA PRO A 300 12.68 -5.33 -21.04
C PRO A 300 12.14 -6.15 -22.22
N LEU A 301 10.94 -6.70 -22.06
CA LEU A 301 10.20 -7.36 -23.15
C LEU A 301 9.39 -6.31 -23.91
N ARG A 302 10.00 -5.70 -24.90
CA ARG A 302 9.41 -4.61 -25.68
C ARG A 302 8.12 -5.05 -26.40
N GLY A 303 7.10 -4.21 -26.36
CA GLY A 303 5.81 -4.50 -26.98
C GLY A 303 4.94 -5.51 -26.22
N ALA A 304 5.38 -5.96 -25.04
CA ALA A 304 4.54 -6.74 -24.15
C ALA A 304 3.53 -5.84 -23.42
N LYS A 305 2.32 -6.39 -23.20
CA LYS A 305 1.31 -5.81 -22.31
C LYS A 305 0.81 -6.92 -21.39
N ILE A 306 0.93 -6.72 -20.09
CA ILE A 306 0.39 -7.66 -19.09
C ILE A 306 -1.13 -7.58 -19.12
N THR A 307 -1.80 -8.72 -19.26
CA THR A 307 -3.26 -8.83 -19.40
C THR A 307 -3.93 -9.52 -18.22
N GLY A 308 -3.19 -10.29 -17.43
CA GLY A 308 -3.72 -11.00 -16.29
C GLY A 308 -2.65 -11.36 -15.26
N PHE A 309 -3.09 -11.44 -14.01
CA PHE A 309 -2.35 -12.03 -12.90
C PHE A 309 -3.34 -12.78 -12.00
N SER A 310 -3.02 -14.01 -11.66
CA SER A 310 -3.85 -14.84 -10.79
C SER A 310 -3.02 -15.77 -9.91
N ASN A 311 -3.66 -16.26 -8.88
CA ASN A 311 -3.14 -17.29 -7.97
C ASN A 311 -4.13 -18.47 -8.01
N PRO A 312 -3.98 -19.39 -8.99
CA PRO A 312 -4.94 -20.49 -9.21
C PRO A 312 -4.98 -21.49 -8.05
N SER A 313 -3.94 -21.59 -7.26
CA SER A 313 -3.90 -22.39 -6.03
C SER A 313 -2.80 -21.86 -5.11
N PRO A 314 -2.78 -22.19 -3.81
CA PRO A 314 -1.75 -21.71 -2.89
C PRO A 314 -0.34 -21.92 -3.46
N ASN A 315 0.47 -20.86 -3.40
CA ASN A 315 1.86 -20.83 -3.89
C ASN A 315 2.04 -21.06 -5.40
N ASN A 316 0.97 -21.11 -6.20
CA ASN A 316 1.02 -21.19 -7.65
C ASN A 316 0.50 -19.89 -8.25
N PHE A 317 1.25 -19.30 -9.16
CA PHE A 317 0.98 -18.02 -9.75
C PHE A 317 0.99 -18.11 -11.27
N GLN A 318 0.17 -17.26 -11.90
CA GLN A 318 0.13 -17.15 -13.36
C GLN A 318 0.10 -15.68 -13.74
N LEU A 319 1.01 -15.29 -14.64
CA LEU A 319 1.03 -13.97 -15.26
C LEU A 319 0.79 -14.13 -16.77
N GLU A 320 -0.23 -13.47 -17.27
CA GLU A 320 -0.63 -13.49 -18.67
C GLU A 320 -0.22 -12.18 -19.33
N TYR A 321 0.23 -12.26 -20.57
CA TYR A 321 0.62 -11.09 -21.34
C TYR A 321 0.44 -11.30 -22.85
N LYS A 322 0.35 -10.21 -23.58
CA LYS A 322 0.38 -10.21 -25.05
C LYS A 322 1.66 -9.56 -25.54
N VAL A 323 2.30 -10.14 -26.53
CA VAL A 323 3.44 -9.56 -27.23
C VAL A 323 3.30 -9.85 -28.73
N GLN A 324 3.43 -8.83 -29.56
CA GLN A 324 3.22 -8.90 -31.02
C GLN A 324 1.89 -9.61 -31.40
N GLY A 325 0.81 -9.27 -30.68
CA GLY A 325 -0.52 -9.85 -30.89
C GLY A 325 -0.75 -11.25 -30.29
N SER A 326 0.30 -11.98 -29.95
CA SER A 326 0.21 -13.33 -29.41
C SER A 326 0.03 -13.32 -27.89
N ALA A 327 -0.94 -14.08 -27.38
CA ALA A 327 -1.13 -14.32 -25.95
C ALA A 327 -0.09 -15.34 -25.44
N LYS A 328 0.51 -15.05 -24.30
CA LYS A 328 1.49 -15.90 -23.61
C LYS A 328 1.21 -15.93 -22.13
N SER A 329 1.68 -16.99 -21.47
CA SER A 329 1.55 -17.18 -20.03
C SER A 329 2.88 -17.60 -19.45
N LEU A 330 3.20 -17.04 -18.27
CA LEU A 330 4.28 -17.45 -17.41
C LEU A 330 3.65 -17.95 -16.11
N THR A 331 3.90 -19.22 -15.77
CA THR A 331 3.47 -19.77 -14.48
C THR A 331 4.67 -20.00 -13.58
N TYR A 332 4.46 -19.89 -12.27
CA TYR A 332 5.53 -20.17 -11.32
C TYR A 332 4.98 -20.66 -9.99
N GLN A 333 5.76 -21.50 -9.33
CA GLN A 333 5.41 -22.16 -8.08
C GLN A 333 6.47 -21.89 -7.02
N LEU A 334 6.03 -21.44 -5.85
CA LEU A 334 6.87 -21.30 -4.66
C LEU A 334 6.82 -22.61 -3.85
N HIS A 335 8.00 -23.16 -3.58
CA HIS A 335 8.17 -24.40 -2.82
C HIS A 335 8.41 -24.17 -1.32
N PRO A 336 8.19 -25.18 -0.45
CA PRO A 336 8.42 -25.05 0.99
C PRO A 336 9.86 -24.71 1.38
N ASP A 337 10.84 -25.12 0.57
CA ASP A 337 12.26 -24.77 0.73
C ASP A 337 12.59 -23.34 0.27
N LYS A 338 11.56 -22.55 -0.06
CA LYS A 338 11.64 -21.20 -0.60
C LYS A 338 12.23 -21.11 -2.01
N SER A 339 12.46 -22.22 -2.72
CA SER A 339 12.77 -22.17 -4.14
C SER A 339 11.54 -21.83 -4.98
N VAL A 340 11.75 -21.29 -6.17
CA VAL A 340 10.67 -20.95 -7.12
C VAL A 340 10.98 -21.58 -8.46
N THR A 341 10.04 -22.39 -8.96
CA THR A 341 10.13 -22.98 -10.32
C THR A 341 9.26 -22.17 -11.27
N PHE A 342 9.86 -21.68 -12.33
CA PHE A 342 9.22 -20.96 -13.44
C PHE A 342 9.00 -21.87 -14.63
N GLN A 343 7.81 -21.81 -15.25
CA GLN A 343 7.47 -22.42 -16.52
C GLN A 343 7.25 -21.32 -17.55
N PHE A 344 8.16 -21.23 -18.51
CA PHE A 344 8.13 -20.19 -19.55
C PHE A 344 7.28 -20.62 -20.76
N PRO A 345 6.81 -19.66 -21.59
CA PRO A 345 5.98 -19.95 -22.77
C PRO A 345 6.67 -20.78 -23.85
N ASP A 346 7.97 -20.91 -23.81
CA ASP A 346 8.80 -21.72 -24.70
C ASP A 346 9.06 -23.15 -24.18
N ASN A 347 8.25 -23.60 -23.19
CA ASN A 347 8.36 -24.88 -22.50
C ASN A 347 9.62 -25.06 -21.64
N ARG A 348 10.41 -24.01 -21.46
CA ARG A 348 11.56 -24.00 -20.59
C ARG A 348 11.11 -23.96 -19.12
N SER A 349 11.76 -24.77 -18.28
CA SER A 349 11.54 -24.76 -16.83
C SER A 349 12.84 -24.40 -16.13
N GLU A 350 12.77 -23.46 -15.19
CA GLU A 350 13.92 -23.02 -14.41
C GLU A 350 13.56 -22.89 -12.94
N THR A 351 14.40 -23.42 -12.05
CA THR A 351 14.22 -23.31 -10.60
C THR A 351 15.31 -22.42 -10.01
N TYR A 352 14.87 -21.50 -9.15
CA TYR A 352 15.75 -20.56 -8.48
C TYR A 352 15.57 -20.63 -6.96
N THR A 353 16.66 -20.48 -6.23
CA THR A 353 16.67 -20.31 -4.76
C THR A 353 16.88 -18.84 -4.40
N PRO A 354 16.39 -18.37 -3.24
CA PRO A 354 16.66 -17.01 -2.78
C PRO A 354 18.16 -16.76 -2.73
N ARG A 355 18.60 -15.65 -3.30
CA ARG A 355 20.02 -15.26 -3.26
C ARG A 355 20.34 -14.63 -1.91
N THR A 356 21.13 -15.31 -1.10
CA THR A 356 21.67 -14.76 0.13
C THR A 356 22.82 -13.81 -0.21
N GLY A 357 22.65 -12.51 0.03
CA GLY A 357 23.47 -11.40 -0.47
C GLY A 357 24.95 -11.34 -0.03
N LYS A 358 25.61 -12.44 0.25
CA LYS A 358 27.05 -12.50 0.63
C LYS A 358 27.95 -13.34 -0.28
N GLY A 359 27.52 -13.82 -1.44
CA GLY A 359 28.36 -14.72 -2.25
C GLY A 359 28.27 -14.59 -3.76
N ASP A 360 27.13 -14.30 -4.33
CA ASP A 360 26.85 -14.57 -5.74
C ASP A 360 27.03 -13.37 -6.70
N ARG A 361 28.12 -12.62 -6.56
CA ARG A 361 28.47 -11.63 -7.60
C ARG A 361 29.21 -12.26 -8.80
N LYS A 362 29.14 -13.56 -9.00
CA LYS A 362 29.68 -14.25 -10.17
C LYS A 362 28.58 -14.62 -11.17
N GLY A 363 27.74 -13.66 -11.56
CA GLY A 363 27.03 -13.77 -12.83
C GLY A 363 27.95 -13.36 -13.98
N PRO A 364 27.73 -13.87 -15.21
CA PRO A 364 28.54 -13.46 -16.37
C PRO A 364 28.47 -11.93 -16.48
N LYS A 365 29.64 -11.29 -16.58
CA LYS A 365 29.72 -9.85 -16.87
C LYS A 365 28.94 -9.60 -18.16
N PRO A 366 28.04 -8.60 -18.20
CA PRO A 366 27.43 -8.22 -19.46
C PRO A 366 28.55 -7.90 -20.46
N PRO A 367 28.40 -8.28 -21.75
CA PRO A 367 29.40 -7.98 -22.77
C PRO A 367 29.66 -6.47 -22.77
N ARG A 368 30.90 -6.07 -22.71
CA ARG A 368 31.31 -4.66 -22.84
C ARG A 368 30.71 -4.13 -24.13
N PRO A 369 30.11 -2.91 -24.12
CA PRO A 369 29.73 -2.25 -25.36
C PRO A 369 30.98 -2.14 -26.23
N GLN A 370 30.97 -2.74 -27.39
CA GLN A 370 32.05 -2.61 -28.40
C GLN A 370 31.98 -1.17 -28.95
N GLY A 371 33.11 -0.47 -28.88
CA GLY A 371 33.51 0.58 -29.79
C GLY A 371 32.79 1.91 -29.65
N LYS A 372 33.46 2.88 -29.02
CA LYS A 372 33.25 4.29 -29.38
C LYS A 372 33.62 4.48 -30.86
N PRO A 373 32.81 5.20 -31.66
CA PRO A 373 33.22 5.59 -33.01
C PRO A 373 34.45 6.49 -32.96
N PRO A 374 35.36 6.40 -33.94
CA PRO A 374 36.59 7.19 -33.97
C PRO A 374 36.24 8.69 -34.04
N LYS A 375 36.92 9.49 -33.20
CA LYS A 375 36.86 10.96 -33.26
C LYS A 375 37.36 11.41 -34.63
N ARG A 376 36.53 12.11 -35.43
CA ARG A 376 37.01 12.85 -36.58
C ARG A 376 37.95 13.95 -36.06
N LYS A 377 39.18 13.94 -36.57
CA LYS A 377 40.13 15.08 -36.43
C LYS A 377 39.69 16.22 -37.32
N PRO A 378 40.05 17.47 -36.96
CA PRO A 378 39.61 18.68 -37.63
C PRO A 378 40.08 18.82 -39.06
#